data_fe974d8a4400c1db239509d0039c8216
#
_entry.id   fe974d8a4400c1db239509d0039c8216
#
_cell.length_a   1.000
_cell.length_b   1.000
_cell.length_c   1.000
_cell.angle_alpha   90.00
_cell.angle_beta   90.00
_cell.angle_gamma   90.00
#
_symmetry.space_group_name_H-M   'P 1'
#
loop_
_entity.id
_entity.type
_entity.pdbx_description
1 polymer ?
#
loop_
_entity_poly.entity_id
_entity_poly.type
_entity_poly.pdbx_seq_one_letter_code
_entity_poly.pdbx_strand_id
1 'polypeptide(L)'
;MDLLFSLCLVLTCLVLAIGMFSLPFFSFIDEETDAARANSLDGMRFILASFVIFHHIDCAYTYITKGKWMPTSDWLLYLGKYGVALFFMITAFLFWGKVRTSNQIDWVELYKKRFYRIAPLSFFCSAIALASLFLLTQRKDFSHSILAASLSWFDAGLWNSKPAVTDFTPPFMALAGVTWTLRWEWIFYFTLPLFFMLKKWSFELSVSVFAFSVYFLPEFTKDAYLWSYFFAGMLCSVLKDKINLTSKHANIILVLMILITLLVQPTLYAPPEKIFLSVIFFSVISGANLYGILISKAAIRLGAISYSLYLTQGLILFPMVIHFKNQGDLELNINTFIIFAASYILICILSSLTFHFIERPFMKRFKPKSISEQAYNK
;
A
#
# COMPACT_ATOMS: atom_id res chain seq x y z
N MET A 1 -21.60 -2.35 -3.64
CA MET A 1 -21.94 -3.63 -2.94
C MET A 1 -22.67 -3.31 -1.64
N ASP A 2 -23.61 -4.16 -1.21
CA ASP A 2 -24.23 -3.98 0.10
C ASP A 2 -23.27 -4.32 1.25
N LEU A 3 -23.60 -3.85 2.46
CA LEU A 3 -22.73 -3.96 3.62
C LEU A 3 -22.48 -5.43 4.03
N LEU A 4 -23.54 -6.25 4.05
CA LEU A 4 -23.44 -7.62 4.51
C LEU A 4 -22.58 -8.48 3.55
N PHE A 5 -22.85 -8.36 2.24
CA PHE A 5 -22.08 -9.07 1.21
C PHE A 5 -20.59 -8.70 1.28
N SER A 6 -20.30 -7.41 1.34
CA SER A 6 -18.92 -6.94 1.35
C SER A 6 -18.18 -7.26 2.65
N LEU A 7 -18.87 -7.24 3.80
CA LEU A 7 -18.29 -7.64 5.08
C LEU A 7 -17.96 -9.15 5.09
N CYS A 8 -18.90 -9.99 4.64
CA CYS A 8 -18.68 -11.43 4.50
C CYS A 8 -17.50 -11.72 3.54
N LEU A 9 -17.44 -11.00 2.41
CA LEU A 9 -16.35 -11.14 1.44
C LEU A 9 -14.99 -10.82 2.07
N VAL A 10 -14.88 -9.66 2.73
CA VAL A 10 -13.63 -9.23 3.38
C VAL A 10 -13.17 -10.24 4.42
N LEU A 11 -14.07 -10.65 5.34
CA LEU A 11 -13.72 -11.60 6.40
C LEU A 11 -13.31 -12.96 5.84
N THR A 12 -14.09 -13.52 4.90
CA THR A 12 -13.78 -14.80 4.27
C THR A 12 -12.42 -14.74 3.55
N CYS A 13 -12.17 -13.72 2.77
CA CYS A 13 -10.91 -13.56 2.03
C CYS A 13 -9.70 -13.44 2.96
N LEU A 14 -9.80 -12.65 4.04
CA LEU A 14 -8.70 -12.52 5.02
C LEU A 14 -8.42 -13.85 5.72
N VAL A 15 -9.46 -14.58 6.14
CA VAL A 15 -9.31 -15.90 6.76
C VAL A 15 -8.67 -16.91 5.78
N LEU A 16 -9.13 -16.95 4.53
CA LEU A 16 -8.56 -17.82 3.49
C LEU A 16 -7.09 -17.48 3.22
N ALA A 17 -6.74 -16.19 3.09
CA ALA A 17 -5.35 -15.77 2.89
C ALA A 17 -4.46 -16.16 4.08
N ILE A 18 -4.89 -15.92 5.31
CA ILE A 18 -4.16 -16.32 6.52
C ILE A 18 -4.00 -17.84 6.56
N GLY A 19 -5.06 -18.60 6.30
CA GLY A 19 -5.02 -20.06 6.23
C GLY A 19 -4.03 -20.56 5.19
N MET A 20 -4.11 -20.05 3.97
CA MET A 20 -3.24 -20.42 2.85
C MET A 20 -1.76 -20.09 3.14
N PHE A 21 -1.45 -18.86 3.61
CA PHE A 21 -0.08 -18.46 3.89
C PHE A 21 0.49 -19.02 5.20
N SER A 22 -0.30 -19.71 5.99
CA SER A 22 0.17 -20.53 7.12
C SER A 22 0.88 -21.80 6.66
N LEU A 23 0.60 -22.28 5.44
CA LEU A 23 1.15 -23.52 4.92
C LEU A 23 2.67 -23.44 4.72
N PRO A 24 3.40 -24.58 4.88
CA PRO A 24 4.84 -24.64 4.66
C PRO A 24 5.29 -24.25 3.25
N PHE A 25 4.42 -24.42 2.26
CA PHE A 25 4.68 -24.02 0.86
C PHE A 25 5.16 -22.58 0.72
N PHE A 26 4.67 -21.66 1.56
CA PHE A 26 5.06 -20.24 1.53
C PHE A 26 6.27 -19.89 2.42
N SER A 27 7.00 -20.89 2.92
CA SER A 27 8.19 -20.67 3.78
C SER A 27 9.34 -19.94 3.08
N PHE A 28 9.37 -19.91 1.75
CA PHE A 28 10.35 -19.15 0.99
C PHE A 28 10.32 -17.63 1.24
N ILE A 29 9.21 -17.12 1.81
CA ILE A 29 9.06 -15.73 2.20
C ILE A 29 9.75 -15.46 3.56
N ASP A 30 9.89 -16.46 4.42
CA ASP A 30 10.40 -16.32 5.80
C ASP A 30 11.82 -15.74 5.87
N GLU A 31 12.65 -15.93 4.84
CA GLU A 31 14.01 -15.38 4.78
C GLU A 31 14.07 -13.84 4.78
N GLU A 32 12.97 -13.17 4.43
CA GLU A 32 12.87 -11.71 4.42
C GLU A 32 12.21 -11.16 5.70
N THR A 33 11.73 -12.05 6.58
CA THR A 33 11.11 -11.67 7.86
C THR A 33 12.19 -11.66 8.93
N ASP A 34 12.80 -10.49 9.16
CA ASP A 34 13.86 -10.33 10.17
C ASP A 34 13.24 -10.37 11.58
N ALA A 35 13.74 -11.26 12.46
CA ALA A 35 13.24 -11.42 13.83
C ALA A 35 13.40 -10.14 14.69
N ALA A 36 14.32 -9.24 14.32
CA ALA A 36 14.55 -7.97 14.98
C ALA A 36 13.58 -6.85 14.53
N ARG A 37 12.77 -7.11 13.46
CA ARG A 37 11.83 -6.13 12.90
C ARG A 37 10.54 -6.10 13.72
N ALA A 38 9.89 -4.94 13.75
CA ALA A 38 8.58 -4.79 14.39
C ALA A 38 7.51 -5.59 13.62
N ASN A 39 7.35 -6.87 13.94
CA ASN A 39 6.48 -7.83 13.25
C ASN A 39 5.03 -7.34 13.13
N SER A 40 4.52 -6.56 14.10
CA SER A 40 3.17 -5.97 14.03
C SER A 40 2.99 -5.02 12.85
N LEU A 41 4.04 -4.30 12.43
CA LEU A 41 3.96 -3.44 11.24
C LEU A 41 3.82 -4.24 9.94
N ASP A 42 4.47 -5.40 9.83
CA ASP A 42 4.33 -6.23 8.64
C ASP A 42 2.92 -6.82 8.57
N GLY A 43 2.38 -7.34 9.68
CA GLY A 43 0.98 -7.76 9.73
C GLY A 43 -0.01 -6.64 9.43
N MET A 44 0.25 -5.43 9.92
CA MET A 44 -0.55 -4.25 9.57
C MET A 44 -0.50 -3.96 8.07
N ARG A 45 0.68 -4.01 7.44
CA ARG A 45 0.83 -3.78 5.98
C ARG A 45 0.01 -4.75 5.14
N PHE A 46 -0.10 -6.03 5.57
CA PHE A 46 -0.98 -6.99 4.94
C PHE A 46 -2.44 -6.54 4.98
N ILE A 47 -2.95 -6.18 6.17
CA ILE A 47 -4.33 -5.73 6.34
C ILE A 47 -4.61 -4.49 5.47
N LEU A 48 -3.69 -3.51 5.47
CA LEU A 48 -3.83 -2.29 4.69
C LEU A 48 -3.84 -2.54 3.18
N ALA A 49 -2.95 -3.41 2.68
CA ALA A 49 -2.94 -3.80 1.26
C ALA A 49 -4.25 -4.49 0.87
N SER A 50 -4.77 -5.38 1.72
CA SER A 50 -6.06 -6.03 1.52
C SER A 50 -7.22 -5.05 1.48
N PHE A 51 -7.24 -4.04 2.36
CA PHE A 51 -8.25 -3.00 2.35
C PHE A 51 -8.29 -2.23 1.02
N VAL A 52 -7.12 -1.93 0.46
CA VAL A 52 -7.03 -1.30 -0.87
C VAL A 52 -7.53 -2.24 -1.96
N ILE A 53 -7.24 -3.54 -1.89
CA ILE A 53 -7.75 -4.52 -2.86
C ILE A 53 -9.29 -4.58 -2.81
N PHE A 54 -9.90 -4.66 -1.63
CA PHE A 54 -11.36 -4.68 -1.50
C PHE A 54 -12.03 -3.40 -1.99
N HIS A 55 -11.41 -2.25 -1.74
CA HIS A 55 -11.83 -0.99 -2.35
C HIS A 55 -11.86 -1.08 -3.88
N HIS A 56 -10.82 -1.64 -4.49
CA HIS A 56 -10.76 -1.76 -5.95
C HIS A 56 -11.66 -2.88 -6.51
N ILE A 57 -11.97 -3.91 -5.75
CA ILE A 57 -13.01 -4.90 -6.12
C ILE A 57 -14.39 -4.20 -6.20
N ASP A 58 -14.71 -3.30 -5.26
CA ASP A 58 -15.96 -2.52 -5.35
C ASP A 58 -15.95 -1.52 -6.50
N CYS A 59 -14.81 -0.89 -6.79
CA CYS A 59 -14.65 -0.07 -8.00
C CYS A 59 -14.86 -0.90 -9.28
N ALA A 60 -14.31 -2.11 -9.33
CA ALA A 60 -14.47 -3.03 -10.47
C ALA A 60 -15.95 -3.45 -10.65
N TYR A 61 -16.62 -3.83 -9.57
CA TYR A 61 -18.05 -4.10 -9.57
C TYR A 61 -18.85 -2.91 -10.11
N THR A 62 -18.57 -1.70 -9.63
CA THR A 62 -19.27 -0.50 -10.07
C THR A 62 -18.99 -0.15 -11.54
N TYR A 63 -17.77 -0.41 -12.01
CA TYR A 63 -17.43 -0.20 -13.41
C TYR A 63 -18.16 -1.20 -14.33
N ILE A 64 -18.28 -2.46 -13.91
CA ILE A 64 -19.03 -3.48 -14.67
C ILE A 64 -20.51 -3.08 -14.76
N THR A 65 -21.12 -2.68 -13.64
CA THR A 65 -22.58 -2.44 -13.54
C THR A 65 -23.02 -1.02 -13.96
N LYS A 66 -22.17 -0.01 -13.74
CA LYS A 66 -22.53 1.42 -13.94
C LYS A 66 -21.54 2.19 -14.82
N GLY A 67 -20.48 1.56 -15.31
CA GLY A 67 -19.47 2.22 -16.16
C GLY A 67 -18.59 3.26 -15.44
N LYS A 68 -18.57 3.29 -14.09
CA LYS A 68 -17.83 4.27 -13.30
C LYS A 68 -16.82 3.57 -12.39
N TRP A 69 -15.54 3.96 -12.48
CA TRP A 69 -14.49 3.45 -11.61
C TRP A 69 -14.48 4.23 -10.30
N MET A 70 -15.36 3.87 -9.40
CA MET A 70 -15.49 4.43 -8.05
C MET A 70 -16.23 3.45 -7.14
N PRO A 71 -15.94 3.37 -5.84
CA PRO A 71 -16.66 2.51 -4.94
C PRO A 71 -18.08 3.02 -4.72
N THR A 72 -19.04 2.12 -4.53
CA THR A 72 -20.40 2.42 -4.13
C THR A 72 -20.63 2.24 -2.64
N SER A 73 -19.78 1.45 -1.99
CA SER A 73 -19.86 1.19 -0.56
C SER A 73 -18.99 2.20 0.20
N ASP A 74 -19.62 3.04 1.04
CA ASP A 74 -18.89 4.04 1.82
C ASP A 74 -17.83 3.42 2.71
N TRP A 75 -18.11 2.30 3.38
CA TRP A 75 -17.13 1.67 4.25
C TRP A 75 -15.92 1.09 3.47
N LEU A 76 -16.11 0.56 2.25
CA LEU A 76 -14.99 0.13 1.40
C LEU A 76 -14.21 1.33 0.85
N LEU A 77 -14.86 2.48 0.63
CA LEU A 77 -14.18 3.74 0.36
C LEU A 77 -13.25 4.12 1.52
N TYR A 78 -13.78 4.09 2.76
CA TYR A 78 -13.00 4.37 3.97
C TYR A 78 -11.83 3.40 4.12
N LEU A 79 -12.04 2.10 3.97
CA LEU A 79 -10.96 1.11 4.06
C LEU A 79 -9.82 1.40 3.08
N GLY A 80 -10.14 1.68 1.80
CA GLY A 80 -9.13 2.01 0.80
C GLY A 80 -8.34 3.27 1.15
N LYS A 81 -9.02 4.33 1.58
CA LYS A 81 -8.39 5.60 1.96
C LYS A 81 -7.52 5.45 3.23
N TYR A 82 -8.02 4.77 4.26
CA TYR A 82 -7.26 4.50 5.48
C TYR A 82 -6.05 3.59 5.20
N GLY A 83 -6.20 2.61 4.30
CA GLY A 83 -5.08 1.79 3.85
C GLY A 83 -3.93 2.63 3.32
N VAL A 84 -4.21 3.55 2.39
CA VAL A 84 -3.20 4.46 1.81
C VAL A 84 -2.63 5.43 2.87
N ALA A 85 -3.49 6.06 3.69
CA ALA A 85 -3.07 6.98 4.74
C ALA A 85 -2.08 6.35 5.71
N LEU A 86 -2.39 5.14 6.18
CA LEU A 86 -1.52 4.39 7.10
C LEU A 86 -0.24 3.89 6.42
N PHE A 87 -0.24 3.59 5.11
CA PHE A 87 1.00 3.32 4.38
C PHE A 87 1.92 4.54 4.32
N PHE A 88 1.40 5.74 4.15
CA PHE A 88 2.19 6.97 4.21
C PHE A 88 2.77 7.20 5.61
N MET A 89 1.99 6.91 6.68
CA MET A 89 2.48 6.97 8.06
C MET A 89 3.61 5.95 8.29
N ILE A 90 3.48 4.69 7.81
CA ILE A 90 4.53 3.67 7.91
C ILE A 90 5.80 4.14 7.21
N THR A 91 5.68 4.65 5.99
CA THR A 91 6.82 5.15 5.21
C THR A 91 7.55 6.26 5.98
N ALA A 92 6.82 7.26 6.45
CA ALA A 92 7.43 8.37 7.17
C ALA A 92 8.02 7.96 8.53
N PHE A 93 7.34 7.10 9.28
CA PHE A 93 7.84 6.56 10.54
C PHE A 93 9.21 5.88 10.37
N LEU A 94 9.32 4.99 9.38
CA LEU A 94 10.54 4.23 9.14
C LEU A 94 11.69 5.11 8.65
N PHE A 95 11.41 6.01 7.69
CA PHE A 95 12.45 6.85 7.10
C PHE A 95 12.87 7.99 8.01
N TRP A 96 11.92 8.67 8.64
CA TRP A 96 12.24 9.71 9.62
C TRP A 96 12.95 9.14 10.84
N GLY A 97 12.51 7.99 11.34
CA GLY A 97 13.19 7.27 12.42
C GLY A 97 14.67 7.04 12.10
N LYS A 98 14.98 6.57 10.88
CA LYS A 98 16.34 6.38 10.41
C LYS A 98 17.10 7.70 10.25
N VAL A 99 16.48 8.71 9.61
CA VAL A 99 17.11 10.00 9.30
C VAL A 99 17.50 10.75 10.57
N ARG A 100 16.59 10.83 11.55
CA ARG A 100 16.83 11.59 12.79
C ARG A 100 17.88 10.95 13.71
N THR A 101 18.06 9.63 13.65
CA THR A 101 19.02 8.91 14.49
C THR A 101 20.40 8.72 13.84
N SER A 102 20.52 8.91 12.54
CA SER A 102 21.77 8.72 11.81
C SER A 102 22.67 9.97 11.91
N ASN A 103 23.98 9.78 12.06
CA ASN A 103 24.95 10.89 12.00
C ASN A 103 25.20 11.34 10.57
N GLN A 104 25.30 10.39 9.65
CA GLN A 104 25.51 10.62 8.23
C GLN A 104 24.59 9.70 7.42
N ILE A 105 24.19 10.17 6.25
CA ILE A 105 23.35 9.39 5.31
C ILE A 105 23.93 9.51 3.92
N ASP A 106 24.19 8.37 3.29
CA ASP A 106 24.43 8.31 1.85
C ASP A 106 23.07 8.38 1.12
N TRP A 107 22.74 9.58 0.64
CA TRP A 107 21.49 9.85 -0.08
C TRP A 107 21.41 9.08 -1.39
N VAL A 108 22.54 8.96 -2.11
CA VAL A 108 22.59 8.25 -3.39
C VAL A 108 22.26 6.78 -3.18
N GLU A 109 22.85 6.15 -2.17
CA GLU A 109 22.56 4.76 -1.83
C GLU A 109 21.12 4.59 -1.33
N LEU A 110 20.59 5.55 -0.56
CA LEU A 110 19.19 5.53 -0.12
C LEU A 110 18.25 5.55 -1.33
N TYR A 111 18.45 6.47 -2.29
CA TYR A 111 17.61 6.56 -3.48
C TYR A 111 17.76 5.34 -4.40
N LYS A 112 18.98 4.81 -4.58
CA LYS A 112 19.21 3.56 -5.30
C LYS A 112 18.43 2.40 -4.68
N LYS A 113 18.50 2.22 -3.35
CA LYS A 113 17.73 1.18 -2.64
C LYS A 113 16.21 1.33 -2.85
N ARG A 114 15.70 2.57 -2.87
CA ARG A 114 14.28 2.82 -3.14
C ARG A 114 13.92 2.54 -4.59
N PHE A 115 14.75 2.97 -5.54
CA PHE A 115 14.54 2.69 -6.96
C PHE A 115 14.47 1.17 -7.24
N TYR A 116 15.43 0.40 -6.73
CA TYR A 116 15.43 -1.06 -6.91
C TYR A 116 14.32 -1.77 -6.12
N ARG A 117 13.74 -1.13 -5.14
CA ARG A 117 12.55 -1.62 -4.44
C ARG A 117 11.27 -1.36 -5.22
N ILE A 118 11.17 -0.22 -5.91
CA ILE A 118 9.94 0.26 -6.54
C ILE A 118 9.89 -0.09 -8.04
N ALA A 119 10.93 0.27 -8.78
CA ALA A 119 10.92 0.25 -10.23
C ALA A 119 10.76 -1.14 -10.87
N PRO A 120 11.43 -2.21 -10.44
CA PRO A 120 11.37 -3.50 -11.14
C PRO A 120 9.94 -4.05 -11.22
N LEU A 121 9.23 -4.07 -10.09
CA LEU A 121 7.86 -4.56 -10.05
C LEU A 121 6.89 -3.60 -10.75
N SER A 122 7.09 -2.27 -10.59
CA SER A 122 6.28 -1.28 -11.29
C SER A 122 6.40 -1.41 -12.81
N PHE A 123 7.60 -1.65 -13.33
CA PHE A 123 7.84 -1.89 -14.76
C PHE A 123 7.20 -3.18 -15.24
N PHE A 124 7.34 -4.26 -14.49
CA PHE A 124 6.66 -5.52 -14.79
C PHE A 124 5.13 -5.34 -14.86
N CYS A 125 4.54 -4.70 -13.85
CA CYS A 125 3.10 -4.45 -13.83
C CYS A 125 2.67 -3.55 -15.01
N SER A 126 3.44 -2.51 -15.34
CA SER A 126 3.17 -1.66 -16.50
C SER A 126 3.23 -2.44 -17.82
N ALA A 127 4.21 -3.33 -18.00
CA ALA A 127 4.32 -4.15 -19.19
C ALA A 127 3.13 -5.09 -19.37
N ILE A 128 2.71 -5.78 -18.31
CA ILE A 128 1.54 -6.69 -18.34
C ILE A 128 0.24 -5.90 -18.53
N ALA A 129 0.09 -4.74 -17.89
CA ALA A 129 -1.07 -3.88 -18.05
C ALA A 129 -1.21 -3.35 -19.50
N LEU A 130 -0.11 -2.91 -20.12
CA LEU A 130 -0.09 -2.52 -21.52
C LEU A 130 -0.43 -3.70 -22.43
N ALA A 131 0.17 -4.87 -22.20
CA ALA A 131 -0.18 -6.08 -22.97
C ALA A 131 -1.67 -6.42 -22.82
N SER A 132 -2.23 -6.33 -21.62
CA SER A 132 -3.67 -6.56 -21.38
C SER A 132 -4.54 -5.54 -22.10
N LEU A 133 -4.17 -4.25 -22.11
CA LEU A 133 -4.88 -3.22 -22.87
C LEU A 133 -4.88 -3.54 -24.38
N PHE A 134 -3.71 -3.86 -24.94
CA PHE A 134 -3.62 -4.17 -26.37
C PHE A 134 -4.31 -5.48 -26.79
N LEU A 135 -4.40 -6.45 -25.90
CA LEU A 135 -5.01 -7.76 -26.20
C LEU A 135 -6.53 -7.79 -25.96
N LEU A 136 -7.00 -7.08 -24.93
CA LEU A 136 -8.38 -7.20 -24.46
C LEU A 136 -9.28 -6.03 -24.88
N THR A 137 -8.72 -4.94 -25.44
CA THR A 137 -9.48 -3.78 -25.83
C THR A 137 -9.23 -3.42 -27.29
N GLN A 138 -10.08 -2.55 -27.87
CA GLN A 138 -9.91 -2.10 -29.25
C GLN A 138 -8.64 -1.29 -29.38
N ARG A 139 -7.88 -1.55 -30.43
CA ARG A 139 -6.61 -0.89 -30.69
C ARG A 139 -6.81 0.39 -31.45
N LYS A 140 -6.03 1.41 -31.10
CA LYS A 140 -5.77 2.55 -31.98
C LYS A 140 -4.74 2.15 -33.03
N ASP A 141 -4.78 2.82 -34.21
CA ASP A 141 -3.72 2.66 -35.19
C ASP A 141 -2.36 2.96 -34.60
N PHE A 142 -1.40 2.09 -34.88
CA PHE A 142 -0.06 2.21 -34.32
C PHE A 142 0.63 3.47 -34.85
N SER A 143 0.99 4.38 -33.96
CA SER A 143 1.65 5.64 -34.25
C SER A 143 2.78 5.94 -33.28
N HIS A 144 3.67 6.86 -33.62
CA HIS A 144 4.72 7.33 -32.73
C HIS A 144 4.17 7.88 -31.41
N SER A 145 2.99 8.49 -31.42
CA SER A 145 2.34 8.98 -30.20
C SER A 145 1.93 7.86 -29.26
N ILE A 146 1.48 6.69 -29.76
CA ILE A 146 1.14 5.52 -28.95
C ILE A 146 2.41 4.90 -28.34
N LEU A 147 3.51 4.85 -29.09
CA LEU A 147 4.78 4.39 -28.55
C LEU A 147 5.25 5.27 -27.41
N ALA A 148 5.27 6.60 -27.60
CA ALA A 148 5.64 7.55 -26.54
C ALA A 148 4.71 7.44 -25.33
N ALA A 149 3.39 7.30 -25.54
CA ALA A 149 2.40 7.06 -24.49
C ALA A 149 2.69 5.76 -23.73
N SER A 150 3.01 4.66 -24.43
CA SER A 150 3.35 3.38 -23.81
C SER A 150 4.63 3.47 -22.98
N LEU A 151 5.66 4.13 -23.48
CA LEU A 151 6.93 4.30 -22.74
C LEU A 151 6.76 5.11 -21.47
N SER A 152 5.82 6.08 -21.43
CA SER A 152 5.55 6.87 -20.24
C SER A 152 4.95 6.06 -19.07
N TRP A 153 4.48 4.84 -19.31
CA TRP A 153 4.01 3.94 -18.25
C TRP A 153 5.14 3.39 -17.37
N PHE A 154 6.38 3.43 -17.89
CA PHE A 154 7.58 2.94 -17.19
C PHE A 154 8.27 4.05 -16.39
N ASP A 155 7.49 4.80 -15.61
CA ASP A 155 7.93 5.96 -14.83
C ASP A 155 8.26 5.65 -13.37
N ALA A 156 8.18 4.38 -12.95
CA ALA A 156 8.32 3.95 -11.55
C ALA A 156 7.43 4.76 -10.56
N GLY A 157 6.31 5.29 -11.06
CA GLY A 157 5.39 6.11 -10.28
C GLY A 157 5.82 7.57 -10.07
N LEU A 158 6.88 8.06 -10.72
CA LEU A 158 7.38 9.42 -10.54
C LEU A 158 6.40 10.47 -11.06
N TRP A 159 5.81 10.25 -12.23
CA TRP A 159 4.92 11.24 -12.90
C TRP A 159 3.44 10.91 -12.74
N ASN A 160 3.10 9.66 -12.43
CA ASN A 160 1.73 9.17 -12.35
C ASN A 160 0.90 9.42 -13.62
N SER A 161 1.56 9.50 -14.79
CA SER A 161 0.87 9.65 -16.07
C SER A 161 0.70 8.28 -16.71
N LYS A 162 -0.55 7.90 -16.98
CA LYS A 162 -0.91 6.67 -17.69
C LYS A 162 -1.82 7.06 -18.87
N PRO A 163 -1.23 7.62 -19.95
CA PRO A 163 -2.00 8.07 -21.10
C PRO A 163 -2.66 6.89 -21.81
N ALA A 164 -3.73 7.19 -22.54
CA ALA A 164 -4.46 6.20 -23.32
C ALA A 164 -3.61 5.69 -24.50
N VAL A 165 -3.48 4.36 -24.59
CA VAL A 165 -2.77 3.65 -25.64
C VAL A 165 -3.73 2.83 -26.53
N THR A 166 -4.99 2.70 -26.11
CA THR A 166 -6.11 2.08 -26.81
C THR A 166 -7.34 2.96 -26.65
N ASP A 167 -8.49 2.55 -27.18
CA ASP A 167 -9.75 3.28 -27.01
C ASP A 167 -10.38 3.07 -25.63
N PHE A 168 -9.79 2.21 -24.81
CA PHE A 168 -10.28 1.96 -23.46
C PHE A 168 -10.01 3.15 -22.53
N THR A 169 -11.05 3.59 -21.81
CA THR A 169 -10.99 4.68 -20.84
C THR A 169 -11.73 4.31 -19.55
N PRO A 170 -11.15 4.62 -18.39
CA PRO A 170 -9.84 5.24 -18.15
C PRO A 170 -8.69 4.21 -18.16
N PRO A 171 -7.57 4.48 -18.83
CA PRO A 171 -6.49 3.50 -19.04
C PRO A 171 -5.80 3.04 -17.74
N PHE A 172 -5.74 3.89 -16.70
CA PHE A 172 -5.14 3.57 -15.41
C PHE A 172 -5.80 2.38 -14.69
N MET A 173 -7.03 1.99 -15.08
CA MET A 173 -7.71 0.81 -14.53
C MET A 173 -6.92 -0.48 -14.77
N ALA A 174 -6.10 -0.57 -15.81
CA ALA A 174 -5.25 -1.73 -16.05
C ALA A 174 -4.25 -1.99 -14.90
N LEU A 175 -3.98 -0.94 -14.10
CA LEU A 175 -3.20 -1.02 -12.86
C LEU A 175 -4.07 -0.74 -11.62
N ALA A 176 -5.39 -0.89 -11.71
CA ALA A 176 -6.35 -0.50 -10.67
C ALA A 176 -6.18 0.95 -10.14
N GLY A 177 -5.44 1.78 -10.86
CA GLY A 177 -5.17 3.16 -10.48
C GLY A 177 -4.21 3.35 -9.30
N VAL A 178 -3.46 2.33 -8.86
CA VAL A 178 -2.67 2.38 -7.60
C VAL A 178 -1.38 3.20 -7.67
N THR A 179 -0.87 3.48 -8.87
CA THR A 179 0.48 4.07 -9.05
C THR A 179 0.61 5.53 -8.58
N TRP A 180 -0.49 6.25 -8.38
CA TRP A 180 -0.48 7.65 -7.95
C TRP A 180 0.17 7.85 -6.56
N THR A 181 0.09 6.85 -5.68
CA THR A 181 0.66 6.92 -4.33
C THR A 181 2.18 6.88 -4.34
N LEU A 182 2.78 6.20 -5.33
CA LEU A 182 4.24 6.12 -5.49
C LEU A 182 4.86 7.50 -5.72
N ARG A 183 4.17 8.39 -6.45
CA ARG A 183 4.61 9.78 -6.63
C ARG A 183 4.78 10.50 -5.29
N TRP A 184 3.83 10.34 -4.37
CA TRP A 184 3.89 10.97 -3.05
C TRP A 184 5.01 10.38 -2.19
N GLU A 185 5.26 9.07 -2.29
CA GLU A 185 6.42 8.46 -1.65
C GLU A 185 7.74 9.03 -2.19
N TRP A 186 7.88 9.15 -3.51
CA TRP A 186 9.07 9.75 -4.12
C TRP A 186 9.28 11.20 -3.66
N ILE A 187 8.23 12.02 -3.66
CA ILE A 187 8.31 13.39 -3.19
C ILE A 187 8.75 13.41 -1.72
N PHE A 188 8.19 12.54 -0.87
CA PHE A 188 8.59 12.44 0.53
C PHE A 188 10.07 12.04 0.66
N TYR A 189 10.56 11.08 -0.11
CA TYR A 189 11.98 10.71 -0.09
C TYR A 189 12.89 11.87 -0.47
N PHE A 190 12.51 12.68 -1.46
CA PHE A 190 13.28 13.85 -1.88
C PHE A 190 13.25 15.00 -0.85
N THR A 191 12.29 15.04 0.07
CA THR A 191 12.29 16.04 1.16
C THR A 191 13.14 15.62 2.37
N LEU A 192 13.53 14.35 2.48
CA LEU A 192 14.31 13.85 3.63
C LEU A 192 15.64 14.58 3.87
N PRO A 193 16.44 14.99 2.84
CA PRO A 193 17.64 15.79 3.08
C PRO A 193 17.37 17.11 3.80
N LEU A 194 16.26 17.79 3.47
CA LEU A 194 15.85 19.01 4.16
C LEU A 194 15.52 18.73 5.63
N PHE A 195 14.75 17.68 5.90
CA PHE A 195 14.43 17.29 7.28
C PHE A 195 15.68 16.83 8.06
N PHE A 196 16.66 16.21 7.40
CA PHE A 196 17.93 15.85 8.01
C PHE A 196 18.70 17.07 8.55
N MET A 197 18.67 18.20 7.85
CA MET A 197 19.29 19.45 8.32
C MET A 197 18.65 19.96 9.62
N LEU A 198 17.38 19.68 9.82
CA LEU A 198 16.59 20.11 10.98
C LEU A 198 16.45 19.04 12.07
N LYS A 199 17.15 17.90 11.97
CA LYS A 199 16.98 16.75 12.86
C LYS A 199 17.24 17.02 14.34
N LYS A 200 18.03 18.06 14.68
CA LYS A 200 18.27 18.49 16.07
C LYS A 200 16.97 18.88 16.78
N TRP A 201 16.01 19.43 16.05
CA TRP A 201 14.67 19.81 16.54
C TRP A 201 13.61 18.79 16.06
N SER A 202 13.96 17.50 16.08
CA SER A 202 13.10 16.46 15.49
C SER A 202 11.69 16.41 16.11
N PHE A 203 11.55 16.69 17.40
CA PHE A 203 10.25 16.72 18.07
C PHE A 203 9.45 17.97 17.66
N GLU A 204 10.03 19.15 17.83
CA GLU A 204 9.40 20.44 17.50
C GLU A 204 9.03 20.49 16.01
N LEU A 205 9.93 20.04 15.14
CA LEU A 205 9.69 19.93 13.71
C LEU A 205 8.48 19.03 13.43
N SER A 206 8.47 17.79 13.99
CA SER A 206 7.39 16.83 13.72
C SER A 206 6.03 17.34 14.21
N VAL A 207 5.98 17.97 15.38
CA VAL A 207 4.76 18.61 15.93
C VAL A 207 4.31 19.75 15.02
N SER A 208 5.23 20.66 14.68
CA SER A 208 4.92 21.87 13.89
C SER A 208 4.43 21.53 12.48
N VAL A 209 5.12 20.61 11.76
CA VAL A 209 4.71 20.24 10.40
C VAL A 209 3.40 19.47 10.40
N PHE A 210 3.15 18.61 11.41
CA PHE A 210 1.88 17.91 11.54
C PHE A 210 0.73 18.89 11.80
N ALA A 211 0.85 19.76 12.82
CA ALA A 211 -0.17 20.75 13.14
C ALA A 211 -0.45 21.67 11.94
N PHE A 212 0.60 22.19 11.29
CA PHE A 212 0.47 23.01 10.10
C PHE A 212 -0.25 22.27 8.96
N SER A 213 0.10 21.02 8.71
CA SER A 213 -0.48 20.22 7.63
C SER A 213 -1.95 19.84 7.85
N VAL A 214 -2.37 19.72 9.10
CA VAL A 214 -3.76 19.40 9.43
C VAL A 214 -4.69 20.58 9.18
N TYR A 215 -4.24 21.78 9.52
CA TYR A 215 -5.11 22.98 9.54
C TYR A 215 -4.93 23.88 8.31
N PHE A 216 -3.71 24.03 7.78
CA PHE A 216 -3.40 25.03 6.77
C PHE A 216 -3.14 24.46 5.37
N LEU A 217 -2.46 23.31 5.24
CA LEU A 217 -2.10 22.78 3.92
C LEU A 217 -3.29 22.50 3.00
N PRO A 218 -4.46 22.04 3.45
CA PRO A 218 -5.59 21.78 2.56
C PRO A 218 -6.08 23.02 1.78
N GLU A 219 -5.78 24.22 2.28
CA GLU A 219 -6.14 25.48 1.63
C GLU A 219 -5.26 25.82 0.43
N PHE A 220 -4.05 25.25 0.34
CA PHE A 220 -3.08 25.60 -0.72
C PHE A 220 -3.23 24.75 -1.97
N THR A 221 -3.47 23.45 -1.85
CA THR A 221 -3.67 22.55 -2.99
C THR A 221 -4.63 21.42 -2.66
N LYS A 222 -5.32 20.88 -3.69
CA LYS A 222 -6.31 19.79 -3.51
C LYS A 222 -5.73 18.55 -2.84
N ASP A 223 -4.46 18.21 -3.10
CA ASP A 223 -3.84 16.98 -2.62
C ASP A 223 -2.89 17.21 -1.43
N ALA A 224 -2.75 18.47 -0.96
CA ALA A 224 -1.84 18.82 0.13
C ALA A 224 -2.17 18.12 1.46
N TYR A 225 -3.44 17.74 1.66
CA TYR A 225 -3.87 16.97 2.84
C TYR A 225 -3.11 15.63 3.01
N LEU A 226 -2.55 15.06 1.95
CA LEU A 226 -1.81 13.79 2.01
C LEU A 226 -0.50 13.94 2.82
N TRP A 227 0.11 15.12 2.83
CA TRP A 227 1.28 15.38 3.64
C TRP A 227 1.05 15.18 5.13
N SER A 228 -0.16 15.43 5.63
CA SER A 228 -0.49 15.24 7.04
C SER A 228 -0.29 13.80 7.50
N TYR A 229 -0.48 12.80 6.63
CA TYR A 229 -0.23 11.40 6.99
C TYR A 229 1.27 11.08 7.08
N PHE A 230 2.10 11.65 6.20
CA PHE A 230 3.55 11.53 6.36
C PHE A 230 4.01 12.21 7.66
N PHE A 231 3.54 13.42 7.94
CA PHE A 231 3.91 14.14 9.16
C PHE A 231 3.36 13.49 10.43
N ALA A 232 2.20 12.84 10.37
CA ALA A 232 1.72 11.99 11.45
C ALA A 232 2.68 10.82 11.73
N GLY A 233 3.19 10.16 10.68
CA GLY A 233 4.21 9.11 10.80
C GLY A 233 5.52 9.63 11.41
N MET A 234 5.96 10.83 11.01
CA MET A 234 7.12 11.50 11.62
C MET A 234 6.88 11.80 13.10
N LEU A 235 5.72 12.33 13.47
CA LEU A 235 5.33 12.60 14.86
C LEU A 235 5.29 11.32 15.68
N CYS A 236 4.68 10.26 15.17
CA CYS A 236 4.64 8.95 15.84
C CYS A 236 6.05 8.40 16.08
N SER A 237 7.01 8.64 15.15
CA SER A 237 8.41 8.21 15.32
C SER A 237 9.10 8.86 16.50
N VAL A 238 8.86 10.15 16.77
CA VAL A 238 9.46 10.83 17.93
C VAL A 238 8.71 10.58 19.23
N LEU A 239 7.37 10.42 19.16
CA LEU A 239 6.56 10.07 20.34
C LEU A 239 6.87 8.68 20.85
N LYS A 240 7.23 7.72 19.98
CA LYS A 240 7.60 6.36 20.35
C LYS A 240 8.77 6.32 21.34
N ASP A 241 9.71 7.25 21.27
CA ASP A 241 10.84 7.33 22.20
C ASP A 241 10.46 7.93 23.55
N LYS A 242 9.36 8.68 23.60
CA LYS A 242 8.91 9.41 24.80
C LYS A 242 7.80 8.70 25.57
N ILE A 243 6.99 7.91 24.86
CA ILE A 243 5.80 7.26 25.42
C ILE A 243 5.97 5.75 25.36
N ASN A 244 6.08 5.13 26.52
CA ASN A 244 6.15 3.69 26.65
C ASN A 244 4.78 3.13 27.02
N LEU A 245 4.16 2.40 26.10
CA LEU A 245 2.92 1.66 26.34
C LEU A 245 3.24 0.17 26.51
N THR A 246 2.60 -0.49 27.47
CA THR A 246 2.60 -1.95 27.48
C THR A 246 1.76 -2.49 26.33
N SER A 247 2.09 -3.67 25.79
CA SER A 247 1.33 -4.29 24.70
C SER A 247 -0.16 -4.44 25.03
N LYS A 248 -0.51 -4.68 26.30
CA LYS A 248 -1.90 -4.75 26.77
C LYS A 248 -2.64 -3.41 26.56
N HIS A 249 -2.07 -2.31 27.07
CA HIS A 249 -2.68 -0.98 26.90
C HIS A 249 -2.74 -0.56 25.43
N ALA A 250 -1.69 -0.84 24.67
CA ALA A 250 -1.65 -0.55 23.24
C ALA A 250 -2.76 -1.31 22.47
N ASN A 251 -3.02 -2.59 22.80
CA ASN A 251 -4.12 -3.34 22.19
C ASN A 251 -5.50 -2.78 22.57
N ILE A 252 -5.69 -2.37 23.84
CA ILE A 252 -6.97 -1.76 24.28
C ILE A 252 -7.20 -0.45 23.52
N ILE A 253 -6.20 0.43 23.43
CA ILE A 253 -6.30 1.71 22.72
C ILE A 253 -6.60 1.44 21.23
N LEU A 254 -5.90 0.49 20.61
CA LEU A 254 -6.12 0.13 19.21
C LEU A 254 -7.56 -0.29 18.95
N VAL A 255 -8.10 -1.23 19.74
CA VAL A 255 -9.48 -1.72 19.57
C VAL A 255 -10.49 -0.60 19.81
N LEU A 256 -10.32 0.17 20.89
CA LEU A 256 -11.19 1.31 21.18
C LEU A 256 -11.19 2.34 20.03
N MET A 257 -10.02 2.69 19.50
CA MET A 257 -9.91 3.66 18.41
C MET A 257 -10.49 3.14 17.09
N ILE A 258 -10.33 1.84 16.81
CA ILE A 258 -11.02 1.22 15.66
C ILE A 258 -12.54 1.33 15.83
N LEU A 259 -13.07 0.96 17.01
CA LEU A 259 -14.50 1.06 17.30
C LEU A 259 -15.00 2.51 17.21
N ILE A 260 -14.29 3.46 17.81
CA ILE A 260 -14.62 4.89 17.72
C ILE A 260 -14.65 5.36 16.26
N THR A 261 -13.64 4.98 15.47
CA THR A 261 -13.55 5.35 14.04
C THR A 261 -14.73 4.79 13.25
N LEU A 262 -15.15 3.55 13.54
CA LEU A 262 -16.30 2.91 12.89
C LEU A 262 -17.64 3.56 13.30
N LEU A 263 -17.77 3.96 14.56
CA LEU A 263 -18.99 4.58 15.08
C LEU A 263 -19.14 6.05 14.66
N VAL A 264 -18.04 6.81 14.74
CA VAL A 264 -18.05 8.26 14.44
C VAL A 264 -18.01 8.51 12.93
N GLN A 265 -17.37 7.62 12.16
CA GLN A 265 -17.17 7.75 10.71
C GLN A 265 -16.68 9.16 10.33
N PRO A 266 -15.52 9.60 10.83
CA PRO A 266 -15.05 10.96 10.64
C PRO A 266 -14.92 11.27 9.14
N THR A 267 -15.33 12.46 8.75
CA THR A 267 -15.19 12.91 7.36
C THR A 267 -13.77 12.68 6.85
N LEU A 268 -13.66 12.04 5.68
CA LEU A 268 -12.37 11.75 5.05
C LEU A 268 -11.56 13.04 4.87
N TYR A 269 -10.29 12.95 5.23
CA TYR A 269 -9.31 14.04 5.14
C TYR A 269 -9.53 15.21 6.10
N ALA A 270 -10.55 15.15 6.97
CA ALA A 270 -10.77 16.13 8.04
C ALA A 270 -9.78 15.94 9.21
N PRO A 271 -9.55 16.97 10.03
CA PRO A 271 -8.65 16.87 11.19
C PRO A 271 -8.93 15.71 12.15
N PRO A 272 -10.19 15.40 12.55
CA PRO A 272 -10.47 14.27 13.45
C PRO A 272 -10.01 12.92 12.89
N GLU A 273 -10.23 12.68 11.60
CA GLU A 273 -9.82 11.43 10.94
C GLU A 273 -8.31 11.22 11.04
N LYS A 274 -7.52 12.27 10.77
CA LYS A 274 -6.05 12.22 10.85
C LYS A 274 -5.56 11.89 12.26
N ILE A 275 -6.22 12.46 13.28
CA ILE A 275 -5.90 12.18 14.69
C ILE A 275 -6.24 10.72 15.02
N PHE A 276 -7.42 10.23 14.63
CA PHE A 276 -7.83 8.83 14.90
C PHE A 276 -6.87 7.83 14.27
N LEU A 277 -6.53 8.03 12.98
CA LEU A 277 -5.57 7.18 12.29
C LEU A 277 -4.16 7.27 12.92
N SER A 278 -3.75 8.45 13.40
CA SER A 278 -2.47 8.62 14.11
C SER A 278 -2.43 7.82 15.41
N VAL A 279 -3.52 7.79 16.19
CA VAL A 279 -3.62 7.01 17.43
C VAL A 279 -3.65 5.51 17.13
N ILE A 280 -4.38 5.07 16.09
CA ILE A 280 -4.37 3.68 15.61
C ILE A 280 -2.93 3.28 15.25
N PHE A 281 -2.27 4.08 14.44
CA PHE A 281 -0.89 3.81 14.02
C PHE A 281 0.08 3.78 15.21
N PHE A 282 -0.01 4.77 16.10
CA PHE A 282 0.83 4.85 17.29
C PHE A 282 0.65 3.63 18.21
N SER A 283 -0.57 3.13 18.35
CA SER A 283 -0.84 1.92 19.12
C SER A 283 -0.11 0.69 18.56
N VAL A 284 -0.12 0.51 17.23
CA VAL A 284 0.57 -0.62 16.58
C VAL A 284 2.08 -0.53 16.76
N ILE A 285 2.70 0.64 16.52
CA ILE A 285 4.15 0.79 16.73
C ILE A 285 4.56 0.72 18.20
N SER A 286 3.60 0.91 19.14
CA SER A 286 3.80 0.78 20.58
C SER A 286 3.59 -0.64 21.09
N GLY A 287 3.36 -1.61 20.18
CA GLY A 287 3.32 -3.04 20.53
C GLY A 287 1.92 -3.66 20.50
N ALA A 288 0.90 -2.94 20.02
CA ALA A 288 -0.38 -3.58 19.75
C ALA A 288 -0.23 -4.57 18.59
N ASN A 289 -0.81 -5.75 18.74
CA ASN A 289 -0.71 -6.82 17.75
C ASN A 289 -2.06 -7.51 17.48
N LEU A 290 -3.18 -6.89 17.90
CA LEU A 290 -4.53 -7.45 17.82
C LEU A 290 -4.58 -8.88 18.41
N TYR A 291 -4.07 -9.01 19.63
CA TYR A 291 -4.02 -10.28 20.37
C TYR A 291 -3.37 -11.43 19.58
N GLY A 292 -2.31 -11.12 18.82
CA GLY A 292 -1.51 -12.09 18.09
C GLY A 292 -1.79 -12.16 16.57
N ILE A 293 -2.88 -11.57 16.08
CA ILE A 293 -3.25 -11.63 14.64
C ILE A 293 -2.16 -11.00 13.79
N LEU A 294 -1.69 -9.78 14.12
CA LEU A 294 -0.71 -9.04 13.31
C LEU A 294 0.70 -9.67 13.34
N ILE A 295 0.99 -10.49 14.34
CA ILE A 295 2.29 -11.17 14.49
C ILE A 295 2.22 -12.65 14.12
N SER A 296 1.07 -13.12 13.62
CA SER A 296 0.95 -14.49 13.09
C SER A 296 1.89 -14.68 11.89
N LYS A 297 2.44 -15.88 11.76
CA LYS A 297 3.38 -16.22 10.67
C LYS A 297 2.83 -15.86 9.29
N ALA A 298 1.55 -16.14 9.06
CA ALA A 298 0.87 -15.82 7.82
C ALA A 298 0.75 -14.30 7.58
N ALA A 299 0.36 -13.54 8.61
CA ALA A 299 0.25 -12.08 8.48
C ALA A 299 1.60 -11.42 8.20
N ILE A 300 2.68 -11.92 8.81
CA ILE A 300 4.05 -11.45 8.56
C ILE A 300 4.47 -11.77 7.12
N ARG A 301 4.22 -13.00 6.63
CA ARG A 301 4.51 -13.38 5.23
C ARG A 301 3.75 -12.50 4.24
N LEU A 302 2.45 -12.31 4.44
CA LEU A 302 1.62 -11.46 3.60
C LEU A 302 2.04 -9.98 3.70
N GLY A 303 2.48 -9.53 4.86
CA GLY A 303 3.04 -8.19 5.04
C GLY A 303 4.37 -7.98 4.30
N ALA A 304 5.22 -9.00 4.25
CA ALA A 304 6.47 -8.96 3.49
C ALA A 304 6.22 -8.74 1.99
N ILE A 305 5.16 -9.34 1.44
CA ILE A 305 4.76 -9.19 0.02
C ILE A 305 3.75 -8.06 -0.22
N SER A 306 3.48 -7.20 0.78
CA SER A 306 2.43 -6.17 0.70
C SER A 306 2.59 -5.18 -0.45
N TYR A 307 3.83 -4.90 -0.88
CA TYR A 307 4.10 -4.06 -2.03
C TYR A 307 3.67 -4.75 -3.33
N SER A 308 3.97 -6.05 -3.48
CA SER A 308 3.46 -6.85 -4.59
C SER A 308 1.92 -6.92 -4.55
N LEU A 309 1.28 -7.15 -3.39
CA LEU A 309 -0.19 -7.11 -3.23
C LEU A 309 -0.78 -5.79 -3.73
N TYR A 310 -0.13 -4.68 -3.40
CA TYR A 310 -0.58 -3.36 -3.78
C TYR A 310 -0.48 -3.12 -5.30
N LEU A 311 0.59 -3.54 -5.97
CA LEU A 311 0.81 -3.24 -7.39
C LEU A 311 0.16 -4.24 -8.35
N THR A 312 0.05 -5.51 -8.00
CA THR A 312 -0.40 -6.56 -8.94
C THR A 312 -1.90 -6.67 -9.06
N GLN A 313 -2.68 -6.04 -8.18
CA GLN A 313 -4.14 -6.20 -8.15
C GLN A 313 -4.83 -5.85 -9.47
N GLY A 314 -4.35 -4.82 -10.18
CA GLY A 314 -4.87 -4.45 -11.49
C GLY A 314 -4.70 -5.54 -12.54
N LEU A 315 -3.65 -6.34 -12.46
CA LEU A 315 -3.37 -7.41 -13.41
C LEU A 315 -4.43 -8.54 -13.37
N ILE A 316 -5.12 -8.69 -12.25
CA ILE A 316 -6.24 -9.65 -12.09
C ILE A 316 -7.58 -8.94 -12.27
N LEU A 317 -7.76 -7.76 -11.66
CA LEU A 317 -9.05 -7.07 -11.70
C LEU A 317 -9.40 -6.54 -13.09
N PHE A 318 -8.43 -6.06 -13.87
CA PHE A 318 -8.71 -5.50 -15.20
C PHE A 318 -9.22 -6.55 -16.21
N PRO A 319 -8.58 -7.72 -16.41
CA PRO A 319 -9.13 -8.77 -17.25
C PRO A 319 -10.52 -9.24 -16.80
N MET A 320 -10.74 -9.37 -15.47
CA MET A 320 -12.04 -9.68 -14.91
C MET A 320 -13.09 -8.64 -15.31
N VAL A 321 -12.78 -7.36 -15.17
CA VAL A 321 -13.68 -6.25 -15.56
C VAL A 321 -14.03 -6.33 -17.04
N ILE A 322 -13.06 -6.52 -17.92
CA ILE A 322 -13.31 -6.59 -19.37
C ILE A 322 -14.20 -7.80 -19.70
N HIS A 323 -13.93 -8.94 -19.09
CA HIS A 323 -14.73 -10.16 -19.31
C HIS A 323 -16.19 -9.96 -18.94
N PHE A 324 -16.48 -9.48 -17.72
CA PHE A 324 -17.86 -9.34 -17.24
C PHE A 324 -18.60 -8.14 -17.84
N LYS A 325 -17.91 -7.06 -18.15
CA LYS A 325 -18.53 -5.92 -18.86
C LYS A 325 -19.09 -6.31 -20.23
N ASN A 326 -18.47 -7.27 -20.91
CA ASN A 326 -18.93 -7.77 -22.20
C ASN A 326 -20.07 -8.79 -22.09
N GLN A 327 -20.34 -9.34 -20.90
CA GLN A 327 -21.39 -10.36 -20.67
C GLN A 327 -22.72 -9.78 -20.17
N GLY A 328 -22.76 -8.52 -19.72
CA GLY A 328 -23.95 -7.86 -19.16
C GLY A 328 -23.88 -7.69 -17.64
N ASP A 329 -25.01 -7.51 -17.00
CA ASP A 329 -25.10 -7.16 -15.57
C ASP A 329 -24.56 -8.26 -14.66
N LEU A 330 -23.75 -7.84 -13.69
CA LEU A 330 -23.20 -8.68 -12.63
C LEU A 330 -24.05 -8.51 -11.37
N GLU A 331 -24.92 -9.47 -11.08
CA GLU A 331 -25.73 -9.47 -9.87
C GLU A 331 -24.91 -9.88 -8.63
N LEU A 332 -25.25 -9.31 -7.46
CA LEU A 332 -24.66 -9.71 -6.18
C LEU A 332 -25.30 -11.03 -5.70
N ASN A 333 -24.68 -12.13 -6.06
CA ASN A 333 -25.07 -13.48 -5.69
C ASN A 333 -23.85 -14.32 -5.28
N ILE A 334 -24.06 -15.59 -5.00
CA ILE A 334 -22.99 -16.50 -4.56
C ILE A 334 -21.90 -16.67 -5.61
N ASN A 335 -22.23 -16.63 -6.92
CA ASN A 335 -21.25 -16.76 -7.99
C ASN A 335 -20.34 -15.54 -8.01
N THR A 336 -20.90 -14.34 -7.90
CA THR A 336 -20.14 -13.08 -7.80
C THR A 336 -19.25 -13.06 -6.56
N PHE A 337 -19.74 -13.58 -5.43
CA PHE A 337 -18.94 -13.75 -4.22
C PHE A 337 -17.73 -14.64 -4.46
N ILE A 338 -17.93 -15.80 -5.09
CA ILE A 338 -16.84 -16.74 -5.42
C ILE A 338 -15.84 -16.11 -6.39
N ILE A 339 -16.30 -15.37 -7.40
CA ILE A 339 -15.43 -14.68 -8.37
C ILE A 339 -14.55 -13.65 -7.67
N PHE A 340 -15.12 -12.83 -6.79
CA PHE A 340 -14.35 -11.81 -6.06
C PHE A 340 -13.39 -12.44 -5.05
N ALA A 341 -13.81 -13.47 -4.33
CA ALA A 341 -12.94 -14.22 -3.43
C ALA A 341 -11.79 -14.91 -4.18
N ALA A 342 -12.08 -15.55 -5.31
CA ALA A 342 -11.07 -16.16 -6.17
C ALA A 342 -10.09 -15.10 -6.72
N SER A 343 -10.59 -13.94 -7.16
CA SER A 343 -9.75 -12.83 -7.62
C SER A 343 -8.79 -12.34 -6.54
N TYR A 344 -9.27 -12.19 -5.29
CA TYR A 344 -8.43 -11.82 -4.17
C TYR A 344 -7.33 -12.86 -3.89
N ILE A 345 -7.67 -14.15 -3.88
CA ILE A 345 -6.70 -15.24 -3.68
C ILE A 345 -5.69 -15.30 -4.83
N LEU A 346 -6.13 -15.11 -6.07
CA LEU A 346 -5.23 -15.04 -7.23
C LEU A 346 -4.27 -13.86 -7.13
N ILE A 347 -4.73 -12.69 -6.64
CA ILE A 347 -3.85 -11.55 -6.34
C ILE A 347 -2.81 -11.95 -5.30
N CYS A 348 -3.18 -12.64 -4.22
CA CYS A 348 -2.24 -13.09 -3.19
C CYS A 348 -1.18 -14.06 -3.76
N ILE A 349 -1.59 -15.02 -4.59
CA ILE A 349 -0.68 -15.96 -5.25
C ILE A 349 0.25 -15.24 -6.22
N LEU A 350 -0.29 -14.42 -7.12
CA LEU A 350 0.51 -13.63 -8.07
C LEU A 350 1.52 -12.75 -7.34
N SER A 351 1.10 -12.12 -6.24
CA SER A 351 1.97 -11.28 -5.42
C SER A 351 3.12 -12.06 -4.78
N SER A 352 2.88 -13.30 -4.34
CA SER A 352 3.94 -14.14 -3.81
C SER A 352 4.96 -14.54 -4.88
N LEU A 353 4.50 -14.82 -6.11
CA LEU A 353 5.36 -15.13 -7.25
C LEU A 353 6.17 -13.91 -7.70
N THR A 354 5.52 -12.75 -7.88
CA THR A 354 6.22 -11.53 -8.27
C THR A 354 7.20 -11.05 -7.21
N PHE A 355 6.88 -11.23 -5.93
CA PHE A 355 7.82 -11.00 -4.84
C PHE A 355 9.06 -11.89 -4.97
N HIS A 356 8.87 -13.19 -5.16
CA HIS A 356 9.97 -14.16 -5.24
C HIS A 356 10.88 -13.93 -6.45
N PHE A 357 10.28 -13.76 -7.64
CA PHE A 357 11.01 -13.73 -8.91
C PHE A 357 11.46 -12.33 -9.33
N ILE A 358 10.78 -11.26 -8.88
CA ILE A 358 11.06 -9.89 -9.33
C ILE A 358 11.57 -9.05 -8.16
N GLU A 359 10.77 -8.86 -7.11
CA GLU A 359 11.07 -7.88 -6.06
C GLU A 359 12.31 -8.29 -5.25
N ARG A 360 12.32 -9.50 -4.72
CA ARG A 360 13.37 -10.03 -3.85
C ARG A 360 14.78 -10.06 -4.48
N PRO A 361 14.99 -10.51 -5.74
CA PRO A 361 16.31 -10.52 -6.35
C PRO A 361 16.94 -9.12 -6.44
N PHE A 362 16.15 -8.10 -6.77
CA PHE A 362 16.62 -6.73 -6.84
C PHE A 362 16.93 -6.15 -5.46
N MET A 363 16.14 -6.49 -4.44
CA MET A 363 16.39 -6.06 -3.06
C MET A 363 17.68 -6.67 -2.48
N LYS A 364 17.97 -7.94 -2.77
CA LYS A 364 19.17 -8.64 -2.29
C LYS A 364 20.48 -8.02 -2.77
N ARG A 365 20.50 -7.35 -3.94
CA ARG A 365 21.69 -6.67 -4.48
C ARG A 365 22.28 -5.60 -3.55
N PHE A 366 21.47 -5.06 -2.64
CA PHE A 366 21.85 -3.97 -1.73
C PHE A 366 21.86 -4.38 -0.26
N LYS A 367 21.65 -5.66 0.06
CA LYS A 367 21.92 -6.13 1.42
C LYS A 367 23.44 -6.10 1.65
N PRO A 368 23.93 -5.54 2.78
CA PRO A 368 25.34 -5.67 3.12
C PRO A 368 25.72 -7.16 3.13
N LYS A 369 26.83 -7.53 2.48
CA LYS A 369 27.35 -8.90 2.56
C LYS A 369 27.55 -9.21 4.04
N SER A 370 27.05 -10.34 4.49
CA SER A 370 27.25 -10.79 5.86
C SER A 370 28.76 -10.92 6.13
N ILE A 371 29.16 -10.69 7.38
CA ILE A 371 30.57 -10.76 7.80
C ILE A 371 31.19 -12.13 7.43
N SER A 372 30.39 -13.20 7.35
CA SER A 372 30.78 -14.53 6.88
C SER A 372 31.13 -14.60 5.39
N GLU A 373 30.47 -13.81 4.53
CA GLU A 373 30.80 -13.78 3.09
C GLU A 373 32.04 -12.90 2.78
N GLN A 374 32.37 -11.97 3.67
CA GLN A 374 33.60 -11.16 3.56
C GLN A 374 34.85 -11.94 3.99
N ALA A 375 34.71 -12.95 4.83
CA ALA A 375 35.81 -13.81 5.27
C ALA A 375 36.16 -14.90 4.27
N TYR A 376 35.26 -15.25 3.35
CA TYR A 376 35.52 -16.32 2.35
C TYR A 376 36.19 -15.81 1.06
N ASN A 377 36.26 -14.49 0.85
CA ASN A 377 36.87 -13.84 -0.33
C ASN A 377 38.18 -13.11 0.00
N LYS A 378 38.81 -13.39 1.14
CA LYS A 378 40.21 -13.07 1.48
C LYS A 378 41.01 -14.36 1.59
#